data_d9cfc0db3abd0d8d76a1079463085ff6
#
_entry.id   d9cfc0db3abd0d8d76a1079463085ff6
#
_cell.length_a   1.000
_cell.length_b   1.000
_cell.length_c   1.000
_cell.angle_alpha   90.00
_cell.angle_beta   90.00
_cell.angle_gamma   90.00
#
_symmetry.space_group_name_H-M   'P 1'
#
loop_
_entity.id
_entity.type
_entity.pdbx_description
1 polymer ?
#
loop_
_entity_poly.entity_id
_entity_poly.type
_entity_poly.pdbx_seq_one_letter_code
_entity_poly.pdbx_strand_id
1 'polypeptide(L)'
;MTTARPVLLRVRGVGRRYAGVVALAGVDLEIRGGEVLAVVGENGAGKSTLLKILSGVVRPSEGSLEVADRSGALREVLLDGVRAATAAGIALVHQELNLAENLDVAGAIHLGREPSRFGFLDRARMRMESSKWLARVGLSIDPGTLCGTLPIAQRQLVEIAKALSTESRVLILDEPTSSLTMRETERLLEIMDELRSAGVAVVFVSHHLDEVMKIADRVVVLRDGRTTGELHRGDLDRGAIERLMVGRDIARAERRASGGDAAVRLEVDRVVSAHRRRVPASFQARAGEIVGLAGLVGSGRTELLEAIAGVTPHAGEVRLDGRRLAGAATERTRAGVALVPEDRARNGLFLEDSVAVNMSLAWIDRTSSARLVDSRGERGVIGRMVARMQLRPPQPARRVQTLSGGNQQKSVIGRWLAVDPAVLLLDEPTRGVDVGARSEIHAEVRRLADQGSAVVFASSELEEVLLLADRILVMHDGAIAGELSAHDASEIAIMRLATGGASALKKAAT
;
A
#
# COMPACT_ATOMS: atom_id res chain seq x y z
N MET A 1 -38.99 11.99 -2.05
CA MET A 1 -38.84 11.51 -0.65
C MET A 1 -37.85 10.37 -0.67
N THR A 2 -36.64 10.61 -0.25
CA THR A 2 -35.61 9.55 -0.17
C THR A 2 -35.97 8.70 1.04
N THR A 3 -36.55 7.52 0.81
CA THR A 3 -36.79 6.55 1.88
C THR A 3 -35.47 6.22 2.54
N ALA A 4 -35.36 6.47 3.86
CA ALA A 4 -34.16 6.17 4.62
C ALA A 4 -33.81 4.70 4.45
N ARG A 5 -32.54 4.40 4.04
CA ARG A 5 -32.04 3.02 3.88
C ARG A 5 -32.15 2.27 5.22
N PRO A 6 -32.67 1.04 5.25
CA PRO A 6 -32.83 0.29 6.49
C PRO A 6 -31.47 -0.06 7.10
N VAL A 7 -31.35 0.07 8.42
CA VAL A 7 -30.13 -0.39 9.15
C VAL A 7 -30.17 -1.91 9.23
N LEU A 8 -29.15 -2.58 8.72
CA LEU A 8 -29.00 -4.03 8.74
C LEU A 8 -28.14 -4.53 9.90
N LEU A 9 -27.14 -3.74 10.27
CA LEU A 9 -26.24 -4.04 11.38
C LEU A 9 -25.89 -2.74 12.10
N ARG A 10 -25.90 -2.77 13.41
CA ARG A 10 -25.47 -1.65 14.26
C ARG A 10 -24.44 -2.14 15.26
N VAL A 11 -23.37 -1.36 15.42
CA VAL A 11 -22.29 -1.53 16.38
C VAL A 11 -22.45 -0.44 17.44
N ARG A 12 -22.44 -0.83 18.72
CA ARG A 12 -22.55 0.12 19.84
C ARG A 12 -21.39 -0.01 20.79
N GLY A 13 -20.59 1.02 20.89
CA GLY A 13 -19.51 1.14 21.85
C GLY A 13 -18.50 0.00 21.81
N VAL A 14 -18.28 -0.60 20.63
CA VAL A 14 -17.45 -1.82 20.51
C VAL A 14 -15.98 -1.51 20.75
N GLY A 15 -15.40 -2.26 21.68
CA GLY A 15 -13.98 -2.24 22.01
C GLY A 15 -13.34 -3.63 21.98
N ARG A 16 -12.03 -3.67 21.73
CA ARG A 16 -11.23 -4.90 21.76
C ARG A 16 -9.82 -4.64 22.26
N ARG A 17 -9.37 -5.52 23.18
CA ARG A 17 -8.01 -5.49 23.76
C ARG A 17 -7.31 -6.82 23.48
N TYR A 18 -6.03 -6.76 23.12
CA TYR A 18 -5.16 -7.93 22.95
C TYR A 18 -3.89 -7.75 23.81
N ALA A 19 -3.66 -8.64 24.74
CA ALA A 19 -2.44 -8.65 25.59
C ALA A 19 -2.01 -7.24 26.07
N GLY A 20 -2.96 -6.43 26.53
CA GLY A 20 -2.70 -5.08 27.03
C GLY A 20 -2.73 -3.96 25.96
N VAL A 21 -2.82 -4.28 24.68
CA VAL A 21 -2.97 -3.30 23.60
C VAL A 21 -4.44 -3.10 23.27
N VAL A 22 -4.90 -1.85 23.26
CA VAL A 22 -6.25 -1.49 22.85
C VAL A 22 -6.27 -1.41 21.32
N ALA A 23 -6.96 -2.36 20.67
CA ALA A 23 -7.11 -2.38 19.22
C ALA A 23 -8.36 -1.63 18.74
N LEU A 24 -9.42 -1.59 19.55
CA LEU A 24 -10.61 -0.77 19.35
C LEU A 24 -11.11 -0.21 20.69
N ALA A 25 -11.64 0.99 20.69
CA ALA A 25 -12.11 1.67 21.87
C ALA A 25 -13.40 2.48 21.59
N GLY A 26 -14.55 1.89 21.89
CA GLY A 26 -15.84 2.56 21.82
C GLY A 26 -16.26 2.95 20.39
N VAL A 27 -16.17 2.02 19.45
CA VAL A 27 -16.57 2.25 18.06
C VAL A 27 -18.09 2.10 17.94
N ASP A 28 -18.72 3.13 17.38
CA ASP A 28 -20.11 3.13 16.96
C ASP A 28 -20.20 3.17 15.44
N LEU A 29 -21.08 2.32 14.85
CA LEU A 29 -21.22 2.21 13.41
C LEU A 29 -22.60 1.66 13.04
N GLU A 30 -23.21 2.21 12.00
CA GLU A 30 -24.40 1.62 11.36
C GLU A 30 -24.05 1.19 9.94
N ILE A 31 -24.52 0.02 9.53
CA ILE A 31 -24.41 -0.51 8.16
C ILE A 31 -25.83 -0.63 7.60
N ARG A 32 -26.07 0.01 6.47
CA ARG A 32 -27.41 0.16 5.89
C ARG A 32 -27.53 -0.63 4.60
N GLY A 33 -28.71 -1.18 4.34
CA GLY A 33 -28.99 -1.92 3.11
C GLY A 33 -28.85 -1.03 1.88
N GLY A 34 -28.21 -1.56 0.84
CA GLY A 34 -27.98 -0.82 -0.41
C GLY A 34 -27.04 0.36 -0.26
N GLU A 35 -26.07 0.29 0.66
CA GLU A 35 -24.96 1.25 0.71
C GLU A 35 -23.62 0.58 0.50
N VAL A 36 -22.66 1.34 -0.01
CA VAL A 36 -21.24 1.02 0.03
C VAL A 36 -20.59 1.87 1.11
N LEU A 37 -20.21 1.22 2.19
CA LEU A 37 -19.52 1.83 3.33
C LEU A 37 -18.03 1.52 3.23
N ALA A 38 -17.18 2.53 3.05
CA ALA A 38 -15.75 2.38 3.15
C ALA A 38 -15.27 2.59 4.60
N VAL A 39 -14.40 1.70 5.08
CA VAL A 39 -13.69 1.85 6.35
C VAL A 39 -12.23 2.10 6.04
N VAL A 40 -11.77 3.31 6.29
CA VAL A 40 -10.40 3.75 6.01
C VAL A 40 -9.65 4.07 7.29
N GLY A 41 -8.33 4.11 7.22
CA GLY A 41 -7.48 4.41 8.37
C GLY A 41 -6.07 3.84 8.16
N GLU A 42 -5.13 4.28 8.98
CA GLU A 42 -3.74 3.79 8.94
C GLU A 42 -3.62 2.31 9.30
N ASN A 43 -2.46 1.71 9.01
CA ASN A 43 -2.15 0.37 9.49
C ASN A 43 -2.08 0.39 11.03
N GLY A 44 -2.79 -0.56 11.66
CA GLY A 44 -2.94 -0.56 13.12
C GLY A 44 -4.12 0.27 13.65
N ALA A 45 -4.86 1.01 12.81
CA ALA A 45 -6.02 1.80 13.21
C ALA A 45 -7.21 0.98 13.76
N GLY A 46 -7.16 -0.36 13.64
CA GLY A 46 -8.22 -1.24 14.13
C GLY A 46 -9.15 -1.79 13.06
N LYS A 47 -8.98 -1.44 11.77
CA LYS A 47 -9.85 -1.87 10.66
C LYS A 47 -10.10 -3.37 10.62
N SER A 48 -9.04 -4.17 10.50
CA SER A 48 -9.16 -5.64 10.45
C SER A 48 -9.70 -6.22 11.76
N THR A 49 -9.49 -5.58 12.91
CA THR A 49 -10.12 -5.98 14.17
C THR A 49 -11.62 -5.75 14.14
N LEU A 50 -12.06 -4.59 13.61
CA LEU A 50 -13.48 -4.29 13.41
C LEU A 50 -14.13 -5.33 12.49
N LEU A 51 -13.52 -5.61 11.32
CA LEU A 51 -14.05 -6.60 10.38
C LEU A 51 -14.13 -8.01 11.00
N LYS A 52 -13.13 -8.42 11.78
CA LYS A 52 -13.14 -9.70 12.51
C LYS A 52 -14.26 -9.78 13.55
N ILE A 53 -14.62 -8.66 14.18
CA ILE A 53 -15.75 -8.59 15.11
C ILE A 53 -17.06 -8.69 14.35
N LEU A 54 -17.24 -7.91 13.27
CA LEU A 54 -18.45 -7.93 12.45
C LEU A 54 -18.72 -9.30 11.82
N SER A 55 -17.66 -10.05 11.51
CA SER A 55 -17.75 -11.40 10.95
C SER A 55 -17.76 -12.53 11.99
N GLY A 56 -17.77 -12.21 13.27
CA GLY A 56 -17.81 -13.16 14.37
C GLY A 56 -16.51 -13.95 14.60
N VAL A 57 -15.42 -13.64 13.89
CA VAL A 57 -14.10 -14.28 14.08
C VAL A 57 -13.53 -13.94 15.46
N VAL A 58 -13.82 -12.75 15.96
CA VAL A 58 -13.37 -12.28 17.26
C VAL A 58 -14.56 -11.66 18.01
N ARG A 59 -14.74 -12.05 19.27
CA ARG A 59 -15.75 -11.39 20.13
C ARG A 59 -15.24 -10.01 20.59
N PRO A 60 -16.11 -9.00 20.69
CA PRO A 60 -15.74 -7.74 21.32
C PRO A 60 -15.41 -7.93 22.82
N SER A 61 -14.54 -7.10 23.37
CA SER A 61 -14.27 -7.06 24.82
C SER A 61 -15.30 -6.23 25.55
N GLU A 62 -15.91 -5.25 24.87
CA GLU A 62 -16.93 -4.33 25.39
C GLU A 62 -17.84 -3.88 24.23
N GLY A 63 -19.04 -3.42 24.54
CA GLY A 63 -20.05 -3.01 23.55
C GLY A 63 -20.86 -4.20 23.01
N SER A 64 -21.77 -3.92 22.07
CA SER A 64 -22.68 -4.90 21.50
C SER A 64 -22.88 -4.73 20.00
N LEU A 65 -23.40 -5.78 19.36
CA LEU A 65 -23.81 -5.83 17.96
C LEU A 65 -25.30 -6.09 17.88
N GLU A 66 -26.01 -5.31 17.08
CA GLU A 66 -27.43 -5.52 16.77
C GLU A 66 -27.58 -5.83 15.28
N VAL A 67 -28.29 -6.88 14.92
CA VAL A 67 -28.58 -7.28 13.53
C VAL A 67 -30.08 -7.22 13.29
N ALA A 68 -30.46 -6.68 12.13
CA ALA A 68 -31.87 -6.64 11.71
C ALA A 68 -32.37 -8.06 11.40
N ASP A 69 -33.46 -8.46 12.02
CA ASP A 69 -34.16 -9.68 11.66
C ASP A 69 -34.90 -9.52 10.31
N ARG A 70 -35.69 -10.56 9.89
CA ARG A 70 -36.45 -10.50 8.64
C ARG A 70 -37.56 -9.45 8.62
N SER A 71 -37.99 -8.99 9.80
CA SER A 71 -38.97 -7.90 9.93
C SER A 71 -38.35 -6.51 9.88
N GLY A 72 -37.02 -6.41 9.89
CA GLY A 72 -36.26 -5.17 9.97
C GLY A 72 -36.02 -4.69 11.39
N ALA A 73 -36.45 -5.42 12.42
CA ALA A 73 -36.20 -5.07 13.81
C ALA A 73 -34.75 -5.43 14.21
N LEU A 74 -34.03 -4.46 14.78
CA LEU A 74 -32.68 -4.68 15.30
C LEU A 74 -32.74 -5.48 16.59
N ARG A 75 -31.95 -6.56 16.68
CA ARG A 75 -31.81 -7.37 17.86
C ARG A 75 -30.33 -7.55 18.19
N GLU A 76 -30.04 -7.46 19.47
CA GLU A 76 -28.70 -7.77 19.95
C GLU A 76 -28.35 -9.23 19.69
N VAL A 77 -27.17 -9.46 19.13
CA VAL A 77 -26.70 -10.78 18.74
C VAL A 77 -25.27 -11.03 19.26
N LEU A 78 -25.03 -12.24 19.71
CA LEU A 78 -23.67 -12.71 19.95
C LEU A 78 -23.18 -13.50 18.73
N LEU A 79 -22.30 -12.88 17.93
CA LEU A 79 -21.67 -13.54 16.81
C LEU A 79 -20.51 -14.44 17.33
N ASP A 80 -20.83 -15.68 17.63
CA ASP A 80 -19.86 -16.68 18.10
C ASP A 80 -19.38 -17.56 16.94
N GLY A 81 -18.44 -17.01 16.16
CA GLY A 81 -17.86 -17.66 15.00
C GLY A 81 -18.53 -17.26 13.66
N VAL A 82 -17.82 -17.58 12.59
CA VAL A 82 -18.21 -17.25 11.20
C VAL A 82 -19.59 -17.86 10.83
N ARG A 83 -19.92 -19.04 11.36
CA ARG A 83 -21.23 -19.68 11.11
C ARG A 83 -22.39 -18.84 11.66
N ALA A 84 -22.23 -18.27 12.86
CA ALA A 84 -23.25 -17.41 13.47
C ALA A 84 -23.41 -16.11 12.65
N ALA A 85 -22.32 -15.51 12.20
CA ALA A 85 -22.34 -14.34 11.34
C ALA A 85 -23.02 -14.62 9.98
N THR A 86 -22.69 -15.76 9.35
CA THR A 86 -23.33 -16.19 8.10
C THR A 86 -24.83 -16.42 8.28
N ALA A 87 -25.24 -17.06 9.37
CA ALA A 87 -26.66 -17.25 9.70
C ALA A 87 -27.39 -15.92 9.94
N ALA A 88 -26.70 -14.89 10.43
CA ALA A 88 -27.20 -13.52 10.57
C ALA A 88 -27.19 -12.73 9.24
N GLY A 89 -26.73 -13.32 8.14
CA GLY A 89 -26.66 -12.70 6.81
C GLY A 89 -25.42 -11.81 6.61
N ILE A 90 -24.32 -12.09 7.33
CA ILE A 90 -23.05 -11.37 7.21
C ILE A 90 -22.00 -12.32 6.62
N ALA A 91 -21.34 -11.94 5.52
CA ALA A 91 -20.24 -12.67 4.93
C ALA A 91 -18.98 -11.80 4.85
N LEU A 92 -17.82 -12.43 5.08
CA LEU A 92 -16.50 -11.82 4.99
C LEU A 92 -15.70 -12.48 3.88
N VAL A 93 -15.15 -11.67 3.00
CA VAL A 93 -14.08 -12.02 2.05
C VAL A 93 -12.77 -11.47 2.60
N HIS A 94 -11.83 -12.35 2.87
CA HIS A 94 -10.54 -12.02 3.46
C HIS A 94 -9.57 -11.44 2.42
N GLN A 95 -8.58 -10.67 2.88
CA GLN A 95 -7.48 -10.16 2.07
C GLN A 95 -6.64 -11.31 1.47
N GLU A 96 -6.32 -12.33 2.27
CA GLU A 96 -5.71 -13.56 1.78
C GLU A 96 -6.78 -14.53 1.31
N LEU A 97 -6.65 -15.04 0.09
CA LEU A 97 -7.62 -15.97 -0.50
C LEU A 97 -7.63 -17.30 0.27
N ASN A 98 -8.80 -17.65 0.80
CA ASN A 98 -9.01 -18.87 1.60
C ASN A 98 -9.68 -19.98 0.77
N LEU A 99 -9.46 -20.02 -0.55
CA LEU A 99 -9.93 -21.12 -1.38
C LEU A 99 -8.99 -22.32 -1.26
N ALA A 100 -9.58 -23.50 -1.02
CA ALA A 100 -8.85 -24.73 -1.08
C ALA A 100 -8.47 -25.05 -2.53
N GLU A 101 -7.19 -24.99 -2.85
CA GLU A 101 -6.67 -25.12 -4.23
C GLU A 101 -6.98 -26.47 -4.89
N ASN A 102 -7.17 -27.51 -4.09
CA ASN A 102 -7.50 -28.88 -4.50
C ASN A 102 -8.99 -29.14 -4.70
N LEU A 103 -9.86 -28.16 -4.44
CA LEU A 103 -11.28 -28.23 -4.73
C LEU A 103 -11.61 -27.63 -6.09
N ASP A 104 -12.65 -28.14 -6.75
CA ASP A 104 -13.27 -27.43 -7.85
C ASP A 104 -14.09 -26.23 -7.35
N VAL A 105 -14.38 -25.31 -8.24
CA VAL A 105 -15.10 -24.06 -7.92
C VAL A 105 -16.47 -24.37 -7.28
N ALA A 106 -17.18 -25.38 -7.75
CA ALA A 106 -18.48 -25.77 -7.17
C ALA A 106 -18.31 -26.29 -5.73
N GLY A 107 -17.28 -27.10 -5.48
CA GLY A 107 -16.93 -27.58 -4.14
C GLY A 107 -16.51 -26.43 -3.21
N ALA A 108 -15.73 -25.46 -3.72
CA ALA A 108 -15.31 -24.29 -2.94
C ALA A 108 -16.49 -23.39 -2.54
N ILE A 109 -17.43 -23.12 -3.47
CA ILE A 109 -18.62 -22.30 -3.22
C ILE A 109 -19.55 -22.96 -2.18
N HIS A 110 -19.74 -24.28 -2.26
CA HIS A 110 -20.64 -25.02 -1.36
C HIS A 110 -19.97 -25.59 -0.12
N LEU A 111 -18.69 -25.34 0.11
CA LEU A 111 -17.91 -25.91 1.22
C LEU A 111 -18.62 -25.74 2.58
N GLY A 112 -18.90 -26.88 3.23
CA GLY A 112 -19.60 -26.97 4.52
C GLY A 112 -21.13 -26.81 4.43
N ARG A 113 -21.69 -26.74 3.19
CA ARG A 113 -23.13 -26.61 2.91
C ARG A 113 -23.52 -27.42 1.66
N GLU A 114 -22.76 -28.46 1.40
CA GLU A 114 -22.89 -29.27 0.18
C GLU A 114 -24.30 -29.87 0.07
N PRO A 115 -25.04 -29.61 -1.04
CA PRO A 115 -26.27 -30.27 -1.31
C PRO A 115 -26.07 -31.81 -1.35
N SER A 116 -26.89 -32.53 -0.63
CA SER A 116 -26.84 -33.99 -0.61
C SER A 116 -28.19 -34.60 -0.95
N ARG A 117 -28.15 -35.76 -1.60
CA ARG A 117 -29.33 -36.58 -1.90
C ARG A 117 -29.03 -38.04 -1.52
N PHE A 118 -29.85 -38.62 -0.67
CA PHE A 118 -29.67 -39.98 -0.13
C PHE A 118 -28.28 -40.23 0.52
N GLY A 119 -27.69 -39.18 1.15
CA GLY A 119 -26.37 -39.28 1.79
C GLY A 119 -25.17 -39.10 0.86
N PHE A 120 -25.39 -38.90 -0.44
CA PHE A 120 -24.35 -38.60 -1.43
C PHE A 120 -24.39 -37.15 -1.86
N LEU A 121 -23.23 -36.60 -2.23
CA LEU A 121 -23.14 -35.24 -2.75
C LEU A 121 -23.88 -35.07 -4.08
N ASP A 122 -24.78 -34.11 -4.17
CA ASP A 122 -25.46 -33.77 -5.41
C ASP A 122 -24.60 -32.81 -6.25
N ARG A 123 -23.60 -33.34 -6.93
CA ARG A 123 -22.65 -32.55 -7.75
C ARG A 123 -23.33 -31.82 -8.91
N ALA A 124 -24.39 -32.36 -9.46
CA ALA A 124 -25.13 -31.71 -10.55
C ALA A 124 -25.79 -30.41 -10.05
N ARG A 125 -26.44 -30.48 -8.89
CA ARG A 125 -27.04 -29.34 -8.23
C ARG A 125 -25.97 -28.30 -7.81
N MET A 126 -24.86 -28.75 -7.23
CA MET A 126 -23.73 -27.85 -6.88
C MET A 126 -23.23 -27.05 -8.08
N ARG A 127 -23.00 -27.72 -9.22
CA ARG A 127 -22.55 -27.05 -10.45
C ARG A 127 -23.58 -26.05 -10.99
N MET A 128 -24.83 -26.43 -11.03
CA MET A 128 -25.94 -25.61 -11.50
C MET A 128 -26.10 -24.34 -10.64
N GLU A 129 -26.09 -24.49 -9.32
CA GLU A 129 -26.20 -23.36 -8.39
C GLU A 129 -24.95 -22.46 -8.45
N SER A 130 -23.75 -23.05 -8.50
CA SER A 130 -22.50 -22.30 -8.63
C SER A 130 -22.46 -21.46 -9.91
N SER A 131 -22.94 -22.01 -11.05
CA SER A 131 -23.00 -21.23 -12.31
C SER A 131 -23.84 -19.96 -12.17
N LYS A 132 -24.91 -19.97 -11.37
CA LYS A 132 -25.72 -18.76 -11.11
C LYS A 132 -24.93 -17.70 -10.34
N TRP A 133 -24.19 -18.11 -9.32
CA TRP A 133 -23.40 -17.20 -8.50
C TRP A 133 -22.19 -16.66 -9.24
N LEU A 134 -21.53 -17.50 -10.07
CA LEU A 134 -20.45 -17.08 -10.96
C LEU A 134 -20.94 -16.06 -12.00
N ALA A 135 -22.10 -16.29 -12.60
CA ALA A 135 -22.71 -15.34 -13.54
C ALA A 135 -22.99 -13.98 -12.86
N ARG A 136 -23.45 -13.99 -11.58
CA ARG A 136 -23.74 -12.79 -10.82
C ARG A 136 -22.52 -11.92 -10.57
N VAL A 137 -21.32 -12.53 -10.43
CA VAL A 137 -20.04 -11.81 -10.33
C VAL A 137 -19.35 -11.61 -11.68
N GLY A 138 -20.04 -11.90 -12.78
CA GLY A 138 -19.52 -11.72 -14.13
C GLY A 138 -18.40 -12.67 -14.52
N LEU A 139 -18.28 -13.84 -13.85
CA LEU A 139 -17.24 -14.81 -14.09
C LEU A 139 -17.80 -16.00 -14.91
N SER A 140 -17.32 -16.15 -16.14
CA SER A 140 -17.71 -17.24 -17.05
C SER A 140 -16.64 -18.33 -17.06
N ILE A 141 -16.73 -19.27 -16.09
CA ILE A 141 -15.84 -20.43 -15.99
C ILE A 141 -16.67 -21.70 -15.72
N ASP A 142 -16.12 -22.86 -16.06
CA ASP A 142 -16.73 -24.15 -15.66
C ASP A 142 -16.63 -24.33 -14.14
N PRO A 143 -17.73 -24.52 -13.41
CA PRO A 143 -17.71 -24.83 -11.98
C PRO A 143 -16.90 -26.08 -11.59
N GLY A 144 -16.55 -26.95 -12.53
CA GLY A 144 -15.65 -28.09 -12.33
C GLY A 144 -14.16 -27.73 -12.39
N THR A 145 -13.79 -26.47 -12.70
CA THR A 145 -12.39 -26.04 -12.75
C THR A 145 -11.78 -26.04 -11.34
N LEU A 146 -10.55 -26.55 -11.19
CA LEU A 146 -9.83 -26.52 -9.91
C LEU A 146 -9.46 -25.08 -9.53
N CYS A 147 -9.73 -24.70 -8.29
CA CYS A 147 -9.42 -23.35 -7.78
C CYS A 147 -7.92 -23.01 -7.90
N GLY A 148 -7.03 -23.98 -7.70
CA GLY A 148 -5.59 -23.80 -7.82
C GLY A 148 -5.09 -23.40 -9.20
N THR A 149 -5.85 -23.68 -10.27
CA THR A 149 -5.49 -23.33 -11.65
C THR A 149 -5.95 -21.95 -12.08
N LEU A 150 -6.80 -21.29 -11.27
CA LEU A 150 -7.36 -19.99 -11.58
C LEU A 150 -6.35 -18.86 -11.29
N PRO A 151 -6.29 -17.81 -12.12
CA PRO A 151 -5.63 -16.56 -11.79
C PRO A 151 -6.18 -15.94 -10.49
N ILE A 152 -5.36 -15.13 -9.80
CA ILE A 152 -5.71 -14.54 -8.51
C ILE A 152 -7.04 -13.77 -8.57
N ALA A 153 -7.24 -12.94 -9.60
CA ALA A 153 -8.48 -12.19 -9.78
C ALA A 153 -9.72 -13.08 -9.92
N GLN A 154 -9.61 -14.18 -10.65
CA GLN A 154 -10.74 -15.14 -10.76
C GLN A 154 -11.01 -15.86 -9.44
N ARG A 155 -9.98 -16.20 -8.67
CA ARG A 155 -10.14 -16.73 -7.31
C ARG A 155 -10.87 -15.74 -6.41
N GLN A 156 -10.54 -14.44 -6.49
CA GLN A 156 -11.23 -13.38 -5.76
C GLN A 156 -12.73 -13.35 -6.08
N LEU A 157 -13.09 -13.41 -7.36
CA LEU A 157 -14.48 -13.44 -7.80
C LEU A 157 -15.21 -14.73 -7.34
N VAL A 158 -14.51 -15.86 -7.28
CA VAL A 158 -15.05 -17.11 -6.70
C VAL A 158 -15.31 -16.96 -5.20
N GLU A 159 -14.43 -16.30 -4.45
CA GLU A 159 -14.66 -15.98 -3.02
C GLU A 159 -15.91 -15.10 -2.83
N ILE A 160 -16.09 -14.09 -3.68
CA ILE A 160 -17.27 -13.23 -3.65
C ILE A 160 -18.53 -14.03 -4.01
N ALA A 161 -18.47 -14.88 -5.05
CA ALA A 161 -19.58 -15.77 -5.41
C ALA A 161 -19.94 -16.71 -4.27
N LYS A 162 -18.96 -17.27 -3.56
CA LYS A 162 -19.13 -18.08 -2.35
C LYS A 162 -19.83 -17.29 -1.23
N ALA A 163 -19.38 -16.06 -0.96
CA ALA A 163 -20.00 -15.19 0.02
C ALA A 163 -21.47 -14.87 -0.33
N LEU A 164 -21.75 -14.55 -1.58
CA LEU A 164 -23.11 -14.28 -2.07
C LEU A 164 -24.02 -15.50 -2.04
N SER A 165 -23.46 -16.73 -2.23
CA SER A 165 -24.22 -17.97 -2.18
C SER A 165 -24.84 -18.28 -0.81
N THR A 166 -24.45 -17.51 0.23
CA THR A 166 -25.06 -17.57 1.56
C THR A 166 -26.27 -16.64 1.74
N GLU A 167 -26.74 -15.98 0.66
CA GLU A 167 -27.80 -14.98 0.70
C GLU A 167 -27.51 -13.83 1.69
N SER A 168 -26.23 -13.46 1.76
CA SER A 168 -25.75 -12.44 2.69
C SER A 168 -26.36 -11.08 2.37
N ARG A 169 -26.85 -10.39 3.39
CA ARG A 169 -27.35 -9.00 3.32
C ARG A 169 -26.25 -7.97 3.53
N VAL A 170 -25.17 -8.39 4.21
CA VAL A 170 -23.97 -7.59 4.46
C VAL A 170 -22.77 -8.35 3.94
N LEU A 171 -22.08 -7.77 2.97
CA LEU A 171 -20.82 -8.29 2.41
C LEU A 171 -19.66 -7.44 2.89
N ILE A 172 -18.71 -8.05 3.57
CA ILE A 172 -17.50 -7.39 4.08
C ILE A 172 -16.32 -7.81 3.20
N LEU A 173 -15.54 -6.85 2.70
CA LEU A 173 -14.39 -7.04 1.83
C LEU A 173 -13.15 -6.41 2.50
N ASP A 174 -12.15 -7.22 2.83
CA ASP A 174 -10.89 -6.74 3.44
C ASP A 174 -9.83 -6.59 2.35
N GLU A 175 -9.49 -5.34 1.98
CA GLU A 175 -8.53 -4.96 0.93
C GLU A 175 -8.69 -5.76 -0.40
N PRO A 176 -9.88 -5.76 -1.00
CA PRO A 176 -10.20 -6.70 -2.08
C PRO A 176 -9.46 -6.41 -3.39
N THR A 177 -8.76 -5.29 -3.51
CA THR A 177 -8.06 -4.85 -4.74
C THR A 177 -6.55 -4.98 -4.67
N SER A 178 -5.99 -5.33 -3.52
CA SER A 178 -4.54 -5.33 -3.27
C SER A 178 -3.70 -6.21 -4.23
N SER A 179 -4.33 -7.23 -4.85
CA SER A 179 -3.68 -8.17 -5.77
C SER A 179 -4.22 -8.10 -7.20
N LEU A 180 -5.04 -7.09 -7.51
CA LEU A 180 -5.72 -6.94 -8.79
C LEU A 180 -5.03 -5.92 -9.70
N THR A 181 -5.11 -6.15 -11.00
CA THR A 181 -4.77 -5.14 -12.00
C THR A 181 -5.84 -4.03 -12.03
N MET A 182 -5.51 -2.87 -12.60
CA MET A 182 -6.45 -1.74 -12.72
C MET A 182 -7.79 -2.15 -13.36
N ARG A 183 -7.76 -2.94 -14.45
CA ARG A 183 -8.96 -3.43 -15.14
C ARG A 183 -9.81 -4.35 -14.26
N GLU A 184 -9.17 -5.21 -13.48
CA GLU A 184 -9.84 -6.13 -12.55
C GLU A 184 -10.43 -5.36 -11.36
N THR A 185 -9.73 -4.34 -10.87
CA THR A 185 -10.25 -3.42 -9.85
C THR A 185 -11.50 -2.70 -10.33
N GLU A 186 -11.49 -2.13 -11.55
CA GLU A 186 -12.67 -1.49 -12.13
C GLU A 186 -13.85 -2.46 -12.20
N ARG A 187 -13.62 -3.70 -12.65
CA ARG A 187 -14.67 -4.73 -12.69
C ARG A 187 -15.21 -5.06 -11.30
N LEU A 188 -14.36 -5.15 -10.29
CA LEU A 188 -14.80 -5.37 -8.90
C LEU A 188 -15.67 -4.22 -8.38
N LEU A 189 -15.28 -2.96 -8.65
CA LEU A 189 -16.08 -1.79 -8.27
C LEU A 189 -17.47 -1.79 -8.94
N GLU A 190 -17.55 -2.20 -10.23
CA GLU A 190 -18.83 -2.39 -10.91
C GLU A 190 -19.71 -3.45 -10.20
N ILE A 191 -19.13 -4.59 -9.83
CA ILE A 191 -19.84 -5.65 -9.09
C ILE A 191 -20.33 -5.12 -7.72
N MET A 192 -19.53 -4.34 -7.00
CA MET A 192 -19.95 -3.73 -5.75
C MET A 192 -21.14 -2.78 -5.96
N ASP A 193 -21.16 -2.02 -7.05
CA ASP A 193 -22.26 -1.13 -7.40
C ASP A 193 -23.54 -1.91 -7.78
N GLU A 194 -23.41 -3.01 -8.52
CA GLU A 194 -24.51 -3.93 -8.82
C GLU A 194 -25.11 -4.53 -7.53
N LEU A 195 -24.26 -4.96 -6.57
CA LEU A 195 -24.70 -5.49 -5.28
C LEU A 195 -25.40 -4.44 -4.43
N ARG A 196 -24.87 -3.22 -4.37
CA ARG A 196 -25.49 -2.07 -3.73
C ARG A 196 -26.89 -1.84 -4.29
N SER A 197 -27.00 -1.81 -5.63
CA SER A 197 -28.27 -1.60 -6.32
C SER A 197 -29.27 -2.73 -6.07
N ALA A 198 -28.80 -3.95 -5.81
CA ALA A 198 -29.61 -5.11 -5.40
C ALA A 198 -30.00 -5.09 -3.91
N GLY A 199 -29.65 -4.03 -3.15
CA GLY A 199 -29.99 -3.88 -1.73
C GLY A 199 -29.01 -4.50 -0.75
N VAL A 200 -27.89 -5.08 -1.21
CA VAL A 200 -26.84 -5.61 -0.36
C VAL A 200 -26.02 -4.46 0.22
N ALA A 201 -25.74 -4.49 1.51
CA ALA A 201 -24.78 -3.59 2.12
C ALA A 201 -23.35 -4.10 1.85
N VAL A 202 -22.50 -3.26 1.30
CA VAL A 202 -21.10 -3.60 1.06
C VAL A 202 -20.25 -2.77 2.01
N VAL A 203 -19.48 -3.44 2.87
CA VAL A 203 -18.46 -2.81 3.72
C VAL A 203 -17.10 -3.19 3.17
N PHE A 204 -16.29 -2.22 2.79
CA PHE A 204 -14.96 -2.55 2.30
C PHE A 204 -13.87 -1.70 2.96
N VAL A 205 -12.74 -2.34 3.18
CA VAL A 205 -11.51 -1.68 3.62
C VAL A 205 -10.63 -1.49 2.40
N SER A 206 -10.16 -0.27 2.18
CA SER A 206 -9.12 0.03 1.19
C SER A 206 -8.18 1.08 1.75
N HIS A 207 -6.92 1.01 1.35
CA HIS A 207 -5.95 2.08 1.55
C HIS A 207 -5.80 2.94 0.26
N HIS A 208 -6.45 2.53 -0.83
CA HIS A 208 -6.51 3.27 -2.10
C HIS A 208 -7.69 4.24 -2.08
N LEU A 209 -7.43 5.51 -1.73
CA LEU A 209 -8.48 6.52 -1.59
C LEU A 209 -9.23 6.79 -2.90
N ASP A 210 -8.60 6.57 -4.06
CA ASP A 210 -9.25 6.72 -5.37
C ASP A 210 -10.40 5.73 -5.58
N GLU A 211 -10.23 4.49 -5.11
CA GLU A 211 -11.30 3.49 -5.13
C GLU A 211 -12.44 3.91 -4.21
N VAL A 212 -12.09 4.39 -3.00
CA VAL A 212 -13.06 4.89 -2.02
C VAL A 212 -13.86 6.04 -2.61
N MET A 213 -13.21 7.03 -3.22
CA MET A 213 -13.85 8.19 -3.84
C MET A 213 -14.80 7.81 -4.98
N LYS A 214 -14.47 6.75 -5.74
CA LYS A 214 -15.29 6.28 -6.88
C LYS A 214 -16.60 5.64 -6.44
N ILE A 215 -16.59 4.79 -5.39
CA ILE A 215 -17.69 3.88 -5.11
C ILE A 215 -18.43 4.17 -3.78
N ALA A 216 -17.75 4.71 -2.76
CA ALA A 216 -18.33 4.84 -1.43
C ALA A 216 -19.52 5.81 -1.39
N ASP A 217 -20.60 5.41 -0.73
CA ASP A 217 -21.69 6.28 -0.34
C ASP A 217 -21.34 7.00 0.97
N ARG A 218 -20.56 6.34 1.82
CA ARG A 218 -20.16 6.82 3.14
C ARG A 218 -18.77 6.26 3.50
N VAL A 219 -17.98 7.09 4.15
CA VAL A 219 -16.62 6.75 4.61
C VAL A 219 -16.56 6.94 6.12
N VAL A 220 -16.13 5.91 6.83
CA VAL A 220 -15.81 5.98 8.25
C VAL A 220 -14.31 5.87 8.41
N VAL A 221 -13.73 6.84 9.12
CA VAL A 221 -12.29 6.91 9.35
C VAL A 221 -11.97 6.40 10.74
N LEU A 222 -11.11 5.38 10.82
CA LEU A 222 -10.57 4.86 12.07
C LEU A 222 -9.14 5.34 12.27
N ARG A 223 -8.82 5.75 13.50
CA ARG A 223 -7.47 6.08 13.96
C ARG A 223 -7.31 5.69 15.43
N ASP A 224 -6.21 5.02 15.76
CA ASP A 224 -5.89 4.57 17.12
C ASP A 224 -7.05 3.80 17.82
N GLY A 225 -7.75 2.97 17.03
CA GLY A 225 -8.88 2.17 17.49
C GLY A 225 -10.19 2.93 17.70
N ARG A 226 -10.31 4.18 17.28
CA ARG A 226 -11.50 5.03 17.43
C ARG A 226 -11.96 5.57 16.08
N THR A 227 -13.26 5.85 15.97
CA THR A 227 -13.81 6.63 14.86
C THR A 227 -13.42 8.08 15.03
N THR A 228 -12.70 8.65 14.05
CA THR A 228 -12.30 10.07 14.03
C THR A 228 -13.22 10.94 13.20
N GLY A 229 -14.00 10.35 12.31
CA GLY A 229 -14.97 11.05 11.52
C GLY A 229 -15.73 10.15 10.57
N GLU A 230 -16.83 10.70 10.05
CA GLU A 230 -17.68 10.08 9.04
C GLU A 230 -17.96 11.12 7.95
N LEU A 231 -17.82 10.72 6.68
CA LEU A 231 -18.07 11.56 5.52
C LEU A 231 -19.10 10.89 4.61
N HIS A 232 -20.02 11.67 4.07
CA HIS A 232 -21.03 11.22 3.12
C HIS A 232 -20.62 11.57 1.69
N ARG A 233 -21.17 10.87 0.70
CA ARG A 233 -20.81 10.99 -0.73
C ARG A 233 -20.75 12.44 -1.24
N GLY A 234 -21.62 13.32 -0.76
CA GLY A 234 -21.62 14.74 -1.15
C GLY A 234 -20.46 15.55 -0.59
N ASP A 235 -19.87 15.08 0.51
CA ASP A 235 -18.79 15.74 1.25
C ASP A 235 -17.46 14.99 1.14
N LEU A 236 -17.41 13.95 0.28
CA LEU A 236 -16.19 13.18 0.08
C LEU A 236 -15.14 14.05 -0.61
N ASP A 237 -14.09 14.34 0.14
CA ASP A 237 -12.88 14.99 -0.33
C ASP A 237 -11.68 14.22 0.17
N ARG A 238 -10.73 13.93 -0.73
CA ARG A 238 -9.52 13.18 -0.40
C ARG A 238 -8.76 13.81 0.75
N GLY A 239 -8.56 15.13 0.70
CA GLY A 239 -7.86 15.86 1.76
C GLY A 239 -8.60 15.82 3.11
N ALA A 240 -9.93 15.77 3.11
CA ALA A 240 -10.71 15.61 4.33
C ALA A 240 -10.52 14.21 4.93
N ILE A 241 -10.52 13.15 4.10
CA ILE A 241 -10.25 11.79 4.55
C ILE A 241 -8.85 11.69 5.14
N GLU A 242 -7.84 12.19 4.44
CA GLU A 242 -6.43 12.19 4.88
C GLU A 242 -6.24 12.95 6.19
N ARG A 243 -6.87 14.12 6.36
CA ARG A 243 -6.83 14.87 7.63
C ARG A 243 -7.41 14.07 8.80
N LEU A 244 -8.52 13.37 8.59
CA LEU A 244 -9.15 12.52 9.61
C LEU A 244 -8.27 11.30 9.94
N MET A 245 -7.58 10.73 8.94
CA MET A 245 -6.67 9.60 9.12
C MET A 245 -5.43 10.00 9.93
N VAL A 246 -4.75 11.07 9.55
CA VAL A 246 -3.46 11.49 10.11
C VAL A 246 -3.63 12.41 11.32
N GLY A 247 -4.70 13.20 11.38
CA GLY A 247 -5.01 14.12 12.47
C GLY A 247 -4.15 15.38 12.51
N ARG A 248 -3.43 15.66 11.45
CA ARG A 248 -2.66 16.90 11.18
C ARG A 248 -2.96 17.32 9.76
N ASP A 249 -2.90 18.60 9.49
CA ASP A 249 -2.82 19.04 8.11
C ASP A 249 -1.55 18.45 7.50
N ILE A 250 -1.72 17.60 6.48
CA ILE A 250 -0.60 17.20 5.64
C ILE A 250 -0.23 18.48 4.92
N ALA A 251 0.76 19.17 5.45
CA ALA A 251 1.33 20.32 4.76
C ALA A 251 1.80 19.79 3.39
N ARG A 252 1.10 20.20 2.32
CA ARG A 252 1.68 20.10 0.97
C ARG A 252 3.02 20.78 1.07
N ALA A 253 4.11 20.01 0.99
CA ALA A 253 5.43 20.59 0.95
C ALA A 253 5.42 21.68 -0.12
N GLU A 254 5.74 22.92 0.26
CA GLU A 254 5.81 24.00 -0.71
C GLU A 254 6.75 23.56 -1.82
N ARG A 255 6.21 23.42 -3.03
CA ARG A 255 6.99 23.04 -4.21
C ARG A 255 8.02 24.15 -4.44
N ARG A 256 9.28 23.82 -4.25
CA ARG A 256 10.36 24.74 -4.59
C ARG A 256 10.61 24.68 -6.09
N ALA A 257 10.74 25.83 -6.73
CA ALA A 257 11.35 25.90 -8.05
C ALA A 257 12.78 25.32 -7.92
N SER A 258 13.16 24.44 -8.83
CA SER A 258 14.52 23.85 -8.86
C SER A 258 15.54 24.96 -8.69
N GLY A 259 16.37 24.89 -7.63
CA GLY A 259 17.35 25.91 -7.31
C GLY A 259 18.41 26.04 -8.41
N GLY A 260 18.22 26.99 -9.33
CA GLY A 260 19.02 27.15 -10.55
C GLY A 260 20.54 27.28 -10.32
N ASP A 261 20.98 27.76 -9.14
CA ASP A 261 22.38 28.01 -8.82
C ASP A 261 23.02 26.97 -7.88
N ALA A 262 22.28 25.96 -7.40
CA ALA A 262 22.85 24.97 -6.51
C ALA A 262 23.87 24.07 -7.25
N ALA A 263 24.95 23.71 -6.55
CA ALA A 263 26.01 22.86 -7.10
C ALA A 263 25.47 21.49 -7.53
N VAL A 264 25.98 20.96 -8.66
CA VAL A 264 25.69 19.60 -9.10
C VAL A 264 26.35 18.62 -8.16
N ARG A 265 25.53 17.78 -7.50
CA ARG A 265 25.98 16.73 -6.57
C ARG A 265 26.21 15.40 -7.29
N LEU A 266 25.20 14.98 -8.05
CA LEU A 266 25.22 13.75 -8.81
C LEU A 266 25.18 14.07 -10.30
N GLU A 267 26.11 13.51 -11.06
CA GLU A 267 26.09 13.55 -12.52
C GLU A 267 26.09 12.11 -13.04
N VAL A 268 25.11 11.81 -13.88
CA VAL A 268 24.93 10.53 -14.56
C VAL A 268 25.12 10.80 -16.04
N ASP A 269 26.18 10.26 -16.64
CA ASP A 269 26.51 10.43 -18.05
C ASP A 269 26.48 9.11 -18.80
N ARG A 270 25.52 8.99 -19.71
CA ARG A 270 25.32 7.86 -20.60
C ARG A 270 25.33 6.50 -19.88
N VAL A 271 24.72 6.41 -18.73
CA VAL A 271 24.63 5.17 -17.96
C VAL A 271 23.63 4.22 -18.62
N VAL A 272 24.12 2.99 -18.90
CA VAL A 272 23.33 1.88 -19.45
C VAL A 272 23.48 0.69 -18.49
N SER A 273 22.37 0.28 -17.87
CA SER A 273 22.36 -0.93 -17.03
C SER A 273 22.62 -2.20 -17.85
N ALA A 274 23.33 -3.15 -17.30
CA ALA A 274 23.65 -4.43 -17.94
C ALA A 274 22.38 -5.22 -18.35
N HIS A 275 21.29 -5.03 -17.65
CA HIS A 275 20.01 -5.71 -17.92
C HIS A 275 19.21 -5.06 -19.06
N ARG A 276 19.54 -3.82 -19.47
CA ARG A 276 18.83 -3.07 -20.52
C ARG A 276 19.83 -2.32 -21.43
N ARG A 277 20.35 -3.02 -22.43
CA ARG A 277 21.52 -2.61 -23.23
C ARG A 277 21.25 -1.55 -24.32
N ARG A 278 20.11 -0.83 -24.36
CA ARG A 278 19.78 -0.12 -25.61
C ARG A 278 19.83 1.39 -25.58
N VAL A 279 19.55 2.06 -24.46
CA VAL A 279 19.53 3.53 -24.45
C VAL A 279 20.19 4.08 -23.20
N PRO A 280 21.18 5.00 -23.36
CA PRO A 280 21.87 5.61 -22.23
C PRO A 280 20.97 6.65 -21.53
N ALA A 281 20.98 6.65 -20.19
CA ALA A 281 20.39 7.68 -19.38
C ALA A 281 21.45 8.72 -18.97
N SER A 282 21.12 10.00 -19.13
CA SER A 282 21.99 11.11 -18.67
C SER A 282 21.14 12.15 -17.97
N PHE A 283 21.54 12.54 -16.76
CA PHE A 283 20.93 13.61 -15.98
C PHE A 283 21.86 14.08 -14.88
N GLN A 284 21.51 15.19 -14.24
CA GLN A 284 22.20 15.70 -13.08
C GLN A 284 21.20 15.87 -11.93
N ALA A 285 21.65 15.73 -10.70
CA ALA A 285 20.88 16.13 -9.51
C ALA A 285 21.72 17.10 -8.66
N ARG A 286 21.10 18.17 -8.22
CA ARG A 286 21.75 19.25 -7.51
C ARG A 286 21.64 19.09 -6.00
N ALA A 287 22.51 19.79 -5.26
CA ALA A 287 22.39 19.87 -3.81
C ALA A 287 21.01 20.46 -3.42
N GLY A 288 20.30 19.77 -2.55
CA GLY A 288 18.97 20.19 -2.11
C GLY A 288 17.82 19.82 -3.05
N GLU A 289 18.11 19.14 -4.17
CA GLU A 289 17.10 18.77 -5.16
C GLU A 289 16.57 17.35 -4.92
N ILE A 290 15.25 17.20 -5.10
CA ILE A 290 14.58 15.89 -5.14
C ILE A 290 14.14 15.62 -6.57
N VAL A 291 14.78 14.66 -7.22
CA VAL A 291 14.47 14.19 -8.59
C VAL A 291 13.61 12.95 -8.52
N GLY A 292 12.39 13.00 -9.07
CA GLY A 292 11.49 11.85 -9.19
C GLY A 292 11.69 11.10 -10.50
N LEU A 293 11.81 9.78 -10.43
CA LEU A 293 11.78 8.90 -11.59
C LEU A 293 10.38 8.31 -11.75
N ALA A 294 9.65 8.73 -12.78
CA ALA A 294 8.34 8.21 -13.14
C ALA A 294 8.42 7.27 -14.36
N GLY A 295 7.42 6.44 -14.56
CA GLY A 295 7.34 5.53 -15.71
C GLY A 295 6.55 4.27 -15.40
N LEU A 296 6.17 3.52 -16.42
CA LEU A 296 5.46 2.26 -16.27
C LEU A 296 6.31 1.20 -15.56
N VAL A 297 5.65 0.17 -15.02
CA VAL A 297 6.34 -1.00 -14.46
C VAL A 297 7.25 -1.59 -15.54
N GLY A 298 8.50 -1.83 -15.16
CA GLY A 298 9.51 -2.31 -16.10
C GLY A 298 10.13 -1.23 -17.00
N SER A 299 9.93 0.06 -16.74
CA SER A 299 10.58 1.14 -17.52
C SER A 299 12.07 1.31 -17.29
N GLY A 300 12.65 0.64 -16.28
CA GLY A 300 14.10 0.66 -15.99
C GLY A 300 14.53 1.56 -14.84
N ARG A 301 13.58 2.03 -14.00
CA ARG A 301 13.85 2.91 -12.85
C ARG A 301 14.76 2.27 -11.81
N THR A 302 14.40 1.07 -11.35
CA THR A 302 15.18 0.27 -10.38
C THR A 302 16.59 0.01 -10.91
N GLU A 303 16.69 -0.47 -12.15
CA GLU A 303 17.97 -0.79 -12.77
C GLU A 303 18.90 0.44 -12.90
N LEU A 304 18.30 1.62 -13.12
CA LEU A 304 19.07 2.88 -13.14
C LEU A 304 19.59 3.25 -11.74
N LEU A 305 18.75 3.16 -10.70
CA LEU A 305 19.16 3.43 -9.33
C LEU A 305 20.25 2.45 -8.86
N GLU A 306 20.10 1.15 -9.16
CA GLU A 306 21.09 0.14 -8.85
C GLU A 306 22.43 0.37 -9.57
N ALA A 307 22.39 0.80 -10.85
CA ALA A 307 23.56 1.15 -11.62
C ALA A 307 24.29 2.35 -11.00
N ILE A 308 23.56 3.41 -10.60
CA ILE A 308 24.11 4.59 -9.91
C ILE A 308 24.73 4.19 -8.57
N ALA A 309 24.08 3.30 -7.82
CA ALA A 309 24.58 2.80 -6.54
C ALA A 309 25.77 1.84 -6.69
N GLY A 310 26.05 1.34 -7.90
CA GLY A 310 27.09 0.33 -8.14
C GLY A 310 26.72 -1.08 -7.69
N VAL A 311 25.43 -1.37 -7.54
CA VAL A 311 24.90 -2.72 -7.23
C VAL A 311 24.95 -3.59 -8.49
N THR A 312 24.58 -3.02 -9.64
CA THR A 312 24.61 -3.71 -10.94
C THR A 312 25.69 -3.12 -11.85
N PRO A 313 26.35 -3.94 -12.68
CA PRO A 313 27.30 -3.46 -13.69
C PRO A 313 26.62 -2.52 -14.70
N HIS A 314 27.31 -1.49 -15.13
CA HIS A 314 26.81 -0.51 -16.10
C HIS A 314 27.95 -0.01 -16.99
N ALA A 315 27.60 0.48 -18.18
CA ALA A 315 28.45 1.35 -18.99
C ALA A 315 28.11 2.82 -18.71
N GLY A 316 28.95 3.74 -19.15
CA GLY A 316 28.81 5.17 -18.87
C GLY A 316 29.53 5.59 -17.58
N GLU A 317 29.27 6.79 -17.12
CA GLU A 317 29.98 7.39 -16.00
C GLU A 317 29.02 7.97 -14.96
N VAL A 318 29.36 7.78 -13.69
CA VAL A 318 28.66 8.41 -12.56
C VAL A 318 29.67 9.23 -11.78
N ARG A 319 29.33 10.49 -11.48
CA ARG A 319 30.19 11.39 -10.70
C ARG A 319 29.45 11.94 -9.49
N LEU A 320 30.17 12.08 -8.39
CA LEU A 320 29.73 12.73 -7.16
C LEU A 320 30.61 13.96 -6.93
N ASP A 321 30.00 15.14 -6.82
CA ASP A 321 30.72 16.43 -6.67
C ASP A 321 31.88 16.57 -7.69
N GLY A 322 31.61 16.22 -8.95
CA GLY A 322 32.55 16.27 -10.07
C GLY A 322 33.59 15.13 -10.10
N ARG A 323 33.67 14.27 -9.07
CA ARG A 323 34.61 13.15 -9.00
C ARG A 323 33.96 11.87 -9.50
N ARG A 324 34.64 11.15 -10.40
CA ARG A 324 34.15 9.86 -10.89
C ARG A 324 34.00 8.86 -9.76
N LEU A 325 32.82 8.24 -9.66
CA LEU A 325 32.55 7.13 -8.74
C LEU A 325 32.99 5.83 -9.42
N ALA A 326 34.08 5.28 -8.91
CA ALA A 326 34.56 3.96 -9.31
C ALA A 326 34.09 2.89 -8.30
N GLY A 327 34.21 1.62 -8.69
CA GLY A 327 33.97 0.48 -7.79
C GLY A 327 32.52 0.07 -7.65
N ALA A 328 32.32 -0.92 -6.78
CA ALA A 328 31.03 -1.52 -6.46
C ALA A 328 30.27 -0.70 -5.39
N ALA A 329 29.12 -1.19 -4.98
CA ALA A 329 28.23 -0.50 -4.03
C ALA A 329 28.92 -0.07 -2.73
N THR A 330 29.82 -0.88 -2.18
CA THR A 330 30.52 -0.56 -0.92
C THR A 330 31.39 0.68 -1.04
N GLU A 331 32.17 0.83 -2.14
CA GLU A 331 33.00 1.99 -2.39
C GLU A 331 32.17 3.25 -2.61
N ARG A 332 31.05 3.13 -3.34
CA ARG A 332 30.14 4.24 -3.58
C ARG A 332 29.39 4.67 -2.32
N THR A 333 29.03 3.71 -1.48
CA THR A 333 28.46 4.00 -0.16
C THR A 333 29.41 4.79 0.72
N ARG A 334 30.70 4.39 0.76
CA ARG A 334 31.73 5.12 1.50
C ARG A 334 31.99 6.51 0.91
N ALA A 335 31.82 6.66 -0.39
CA ALA A 335 31.89 7.97 -1.06
C ALA A 335 30.70 8.89 -0.75
N GLY A 336 29.59 8.34 -0.23
CA GLY A 336 28.42 9.12 0.18
C GLY A 336 27.17 8.89 -0.66
N VAL A 337 27.10 7.81 -1.46
CA VAL A 337 25.87 7.41 -2.19
C VAL A 337 25.19 6.26 -1.43
N ALA A 338 23.94 6.47 -1.03
CA ALA A 338 23.13 5.48 -0.32
C ALA A 338 21.96 5.02 -1.18
N LEU A 339 21.61 3.72 -1.12
CA LEU A 339 20.45 3.15 -1.81
C LEU A 339 19.51 2.46 -0.82
N VAL A 340 18.26 2.86 -0.84
CA VAL A 340 17.13 2.15 -0.23
C VAL A 340 16.46 1.32 -1.32
N PRO A 341 16.49 -0.03 -1.25
CA PRO A 341 15.96 -0.89 -2.30
C PRO A 341 14.43 -1.02 -2.22
N GLU A 342 13.78 -1.41 -3.33
CA GLU A 342 12.34 -1.68 -3.41
C GLU A 342 11.90 -2.78 -2.43
N ASP A 343 12.57 -3.95 -2.46
CA ASP A 343 12.28 -5.04 -1.52
C ASP A 343 13.12 -4.90 -0.25
N ARG A 344 12.57 -4.17 0.72
CA ARG A 344 13.21 -3.96 2.01
C ARG A 344 13.46 -5.24 2.79
N ALA A 345 12.57 -6.23 2.65
CA ALA A 345 12.66 -7.47 3.41
C ALA A 345 13.79 -8.36 2.92
N ARG A 346 13.98 -8.41 1.61
CA ARG A 346 14.98 -9.27 0.98
C ARG A 346 16.34 -8.60 0.84
N ASN A 347 16.34 -7.31 0.48
CA ASN A 347 17.57 -6.59 0.09
C ASN A 347 17.94 -5.46 1.06
N GLY A 348 17.02 -5.06 1.94
CA GLY A 348 17.19 -3.88 2.80
C GLY A 348 17.44 -4.20 4.27
N LEU A 349 16.94 -5.31 4.82
CA LEU A 349 16.91 -5.56 6.25
C LEU A 349 17.42 -6.97 6.61
N PHE A 350 18.06 -7.06 7.75
CA PHE A 350 18.29 -8.31 8.46
C PHE A 350 17.11 -8.53 9.41
N LEU A 351 16.08 -9.24 8.93
CA LEU A 351 14.77 -9.33 9.59
C LEU A 351 14.82 -9.96 10.98
N GLU A 352 15.73 -10.90 11.21
CA GLU A 352 15.89 -11.57 12.49
C GLU A 352 16.66 -10.75 13.52
N ASP A 353 17.39 -9.75 13.06
CA ASP A 353 18.17 -8.85 13.89
C ASP A 353 17.33 -7.69 14.45
N SER A 354 17.92 -7.02 15.44
CA SER A 354 17.27 -5.89 16.09
C SER A 354 17.26 -4.64 15.20
N VAL A 355 16.38 -3.70 15.52
CA VAL A 355 16.37 -2.35 14.95
C VAL A 355 17.74 -1.68 15.11
N ALA A 356 18.36 -1.84 16.28
CA ALA A 356 19.68 -1.28 16.58
C ALA A 356 20.72 -1.75 15.57
N VAL A 357 20.86 -3.05 15.38
CA VAL A 357 21.80 -3.64 14.42
C VAL A 357 21.52 -3.13 13.01
N ASN A 358 20.25 -3.16 12.59
CA ASN A 358 19.89 -2.71 11.25
C ASN A 358 20.22 -1.23 11.01
N MET A 359 20.02 -0.35 11.99
CA MET A 359 20.28 1.08 11.84
C MET A 359 21.75 1.47 11.96
N SER A 360 22.54 0.72 12.71
CA SER A 360 23.95 1.08 12.95
C SER A 360 24.92 0.58 11.87
N LEU A 361 24.52 -0.36 11.03
CA LEU A 361 25.42 -1.03 10.06
C LEU A 361 26.26 -0.07 9.19
N ALA A 362 25.61 0.92 8.55
CA ALA A 362 26.31 1.87 7.69
C ALA A 362 27.24 2.78 8.50
N TRP A 363 26.86 3.15 9.72
CA TRP A 363 27.66 3.96 10.63
C TRP A 363 28.88 3.18 11.15
N ILE A 364 28.71 1.90 11.50
CA ILE A 364 29.80 1.01 11.92
C ILE A 364 30.84 0.89 10.80
N ASP A 365 30.41 0.60 9.56
CA ASP A 365 31.34 0.47 8.43
C ASP A 365 32.16 1.75 8.20
N ARG A 366 31.55 2.93 8.41
CA ARG A 366 32.21 4.23 8.19
C ARG A 366 33.11 4.65 9.33
N THR A 367 32.79 4.27 10.58
CA THR A 367 33.47 4.78 11.79
C THR A 367 34.40 3.79 12.46
N SER A 368 34.29 2.48 12.15
CA SER A 368 35.16 1.46 12.72
C SER A 368 36.57 1.64 12.27
N SER A 369 37.49 1.71 13.24
CA SER A 369 38.95 1.68 13.01
C SER A 369 39.54 0.44 13.66
N ALA A 370 40.54 -0.16 13.02
CA ALA A 370 41.25 -1.35 13.55
C ALA A 370 40.29 -2.50 13.96
N ARG A 371 39.14 -2.67 13.29
CA ARG A 371 38.08 -3.66 13.62
C ARG A 371 37.42 -3.49 14.99
N LEU A 372 37.57 -2.34 15.62
CA LEU A 372 36.91 -2.02 16.87
C LEU A 372 35.67 -1.14 16.60
N VAL A 373 34.57 -1.46 17.25
CA VAL A 373 33.34 -0.69 17.19
C VAL A 373 33.26 0.24 18.42
N ASP A 374 33.05 1.53 18.18
CA ASP A 374 32.72 2.46 19.25
C ASP A 374 31.27 2.24 19.73
N SER A 375 31.10 1.35 20.71
CA SER A 375 29.78 1.03 21.26
C SER A 375 29.06 2.21 21.93
N ARG A 376 29.79 3.28 22.33
CA ARG A 376 29.16 4.47 22.92
C ARG A 376 28.62 5.38 21.81
N GLY A 377 29.39 5.60 20.78
CA GLY A 377 28.96 6.33 19.57
C GLY A 377 27.82 5.61 18.87
N GLU A 378 27.89 4.28 18.75
CA GLU A 378 26.83 3.45 18.19
C GLU A 378 25.48 3.63 18.93
N ARG A 379 25.48 3.51 20.26
CA ARG A 379 24.25 3.75 21.04
C ARG A 379 23.70 5.16 20.86
N GLY A 380 24.59 6.14 20.74
CA GLY A 380 24.22 7.53 20.48
C GLY A 380 23.52 7.72 19.12
N VAL A 381 24.08 7.12 18.06
CA VAL A 381 23.49 7.22 16.71
C VAL A 381 22.17 6.47 16.62
N ILE A 382 22.07 5.28 17.19
CA ILE A 382 20.83 4.52 17.24
C ILE A 382 19.71 5.33 17.93
N GLY A 383 20.00 5.91 19.09
CA GLY A 383 19.02 6.74 19.81
C GLY A 383 18.53 7.93 19.00
N ARG A 384 19.46 8.63 18.32
CA ARG A 384 19.09 9.74 17.41
C ARG A 384 18.23 9.26 16.23
N MET A 385 18.57 8.14 15.59
CA MET A 385 17.84 7.64 14.43
C MET A 385 16.45 7.12 14.80
N VAL A 386 16.30 6.41 15.92
CA VAL A 386 15.01 5.97 16.45
C VAL A 386 14.09 7.17 16.70
N ALA A 387 14.62 8.23 17.32
CA ALA A 387 13.86 9.47 17.56
C ALA A 387 13.54 10.22 16.25
N ARG A 388 14.53 10.38 15.36
CA ARG A 388 14.41 11.07 14.08
C ARG A 388 13.36 10.42 13.17
N MET A 389 13.37 9.09 13.07
CA MET A 389 12.42 8.32 12.28
C MET A 389 11.08 8.07 13.02
N GLN A 390 10.92 8.57 14.24
CA GLN A 390 9.71 8.40 15.03
C GLN A 390 9.24 6.92 15.09
N LEU A 391 10.16 6.00 15.34
CA LEU A 391 9.83 4.57 15.42
C LEU A 391 8.87 4.26 16.56
N ARG A 392 7.85 3.46 16.28
CA ARG A 392 6.84 3.08 17.28
C ARG A 392 6.64 1.56 17.31
N PRO A 393 6.89 0.90 18.46
CA PRO A 393 7.43 1.43 19.71
C PRO A 393 8.93 1.76 19.57
N PRO A 394 9.46 2.73 20.36
CA PRO A 394 10.85 3.16 20.32
C PRO A 394 11.75 2.15 21.06
N GLN A 395 11.79 0.92 20.58
CA GLN A 395 12.51 -0.22 21.18
C GLN A 395 13.64 -0.70 20.26
N PRO A 396 14.88 -0.18 20.38
CA PRO A 396 16.00 -0.55 19.50
C PRO A 396 16.36 -2.04 19.55
N ALA A 397 16.13 -2.71 20.67
CA ALA A 397 16.40 -4.13 20.84
C ALA A 397 15.37 -5.05 20.15
N ARG A 398 14.25 -4.51 19.67
CA ARG A 398 13.19 -5.29 19.06
C ARG A 398 13.61 -5.81 17.69
N ARG A 399 13.26 -7.07 17.36
CA ARG A 399 13.51 -7.66 16.05
C ARG A 399 12.68 -6.97 14.97
N VAL A 400 13.32 -6.63 13.85
CA VAL A 400 12.70 -5.87 12.76
C VAL A 400 11.52 -6.60 12.14
N GLN A 401 11.55 -7.93 12.03
CA GLN A 401 10.44 -8.73 11.50
C GLN A 401 9.12 -8.54 12.27
N THR A 402 9.17 -8.09 13.53
CA THR A 402 7.97 -7.87 14.36
C THR A 402 7.39 -6.46 14.22
N LEU A 403 7.99 -5.61 13.41
CA LEU A 403 7.53 -4.25 13.16
C LEU A 403 6.52 -4.20 12.00
N SER A 404 5.68 -3.15 11.99
CA SER A 404 4.86 -2.83 10.80
C SER A 404 5.74 -2.46 9.61
N GLY A 405 5.20 -2.61 8.39
CA GLY A 405 5.90 -2.25 7.15
C GLY A 405 6.48 -0.83 7.16
N GLY A 406 5.71 0.14 7.67
CA GLY A 406 6.18 1.53 7.82
C GLY A 406 7.38 1.66 8.74
N ASN A 407 7.39 0.99 9.90
CA ASN A 407 8.53 1.01 10.81
C ASN A 407 9.75 0.24 10.26
N GLN A 408 9.52 -0.83 9.48
CA GLN A 408 10.60 -1.50 8.75
C GLN A 408 11.25 -0.56 7.74
N GLN A 409 10.45 0.16 6.94
CA GLN A 409 10.93 1.13 5.95
C GLN A 409 11.72 2.27 6.61
N LYS A 410 11.20 2.81 7.71
CA LYS A 410 11.91 3.80 8.53
C LYS A 410 13.25 3.28 9.07
N SER A 411 13.34 1.98 9.39
CA SER A 411 14.60 1.37 9.84
C SER A 411 15.65 1.32 8.73
N VAL A 412 15.25 1.00 7.48
CA VAL A 412 16.17 1.04 6.32
C VAL A 412 16.63 2.46 6.03
N ILE A 413 15.70 3.40 5.97
CA ILE A 413 16.03 4.81 5.71
C ILE A 413 16.93 5.33 6.84
N GLY A 414 16.59 5.07 8.11
CA GLY A 414 17.38 5.48 9.28
C GLY A 414 18.81 4.98 9.26
N ARG A 415 19.09 3.78 8.71
CA ARG A 415 20.44 3.26 8.48
C ARG A 415 21.29 4.23 7.66
N TRP A 416 20.72 4.72 6.55
CA TRP A 416 21.44 5.61 5.64
C TRP A 416 21.55 7.02 6.18
N LEU A 417 20.50 7.52 6.85
CA LEU A 417 20.56 8.82 7.50
C LEU A 417 21.59 8.89 8.63
N ALA A 418 21.98 7.76 9.21
CA ALA A 418 23.01 7.66 10.23
C ALA A 418 24.43 8.09 9.73
N VAL A 419 24.61 8.13 8.41
CA VAL A 419 25.88 8.50 7.77
C VAL A 419 25.82 9.77 6.94
N ASP A 420 24.73 10.53 7.00
CA ASP A 420 24.50 11.78 6.27
C ASP A 420 24.96 11.69 4.81
N PRO A 421 24.23 10.94 3.94
CA PRO A 421 24.63 10.69 2.57
C PRO A 421 24.59 11.96 1.74
N ALA A 422 25.56 12.16 0.85
CA ALA A 422 25.56 13.25 -0.13
C ALA A 422 24.46 13.03 -1.20
N VAL A 423 24.22 11.76 -1.57
CA VAL A 423 23.17 11.35 -2.48
C VAL A 423 22.37 10.20 -1.85
N LEU A 424 21.06 10.36 -1.78
CA LEU A 424 20.14 9.30 -1.36
C LEU A 424 19.31 8.83 -2.55
N LEU A 425 19.43 7.55 -2.87
CA LEU A 425 18.65 6.88 -3.89
C LEU A 425 17.54 6.06 -3.18
N LEU A 426 16.29 6.24 -3.61
CA LEU A 426 15.14 5.58 -2.99
C LEU A 426 14.34 4.85 -4.08
N ASP A 427 14.18 3.55 -3.94
CA ASP A 427 13.35 2.76 -4.83
C ASP A 427 12.05 2.36 -4.12
N GLU A 428 10.92 2.85 -4.62
CA GLU A 428 9.57 2.66 -4.05
C GLU A 428 9.53 2.92 -2.52
N PRO A 429 9.93 4.13 -2.05
CA PRO A 429 10.19 4.38 -0.62
C PRO A 429 8.98 4.22 0.29
N THR A 430 7.77 4.26 -0.24
CA THR A 430 6.53 4.17 0.55
C THR A 430 5.66 2.98 0.19
N ARG A 431 6.17 2.06 -0.64
CA ARG A 431 5.41 0.86 -1.03
C ARG A 431 5.08 -0.02 0.17
N GLY A 432 3.77 -0.31 0.35
CA GLY A 432 3.28 -1.09 1.48
C GLY A 432 3.47 -0.42 2.84
N VAL A 433 3.45 0.92 2.83
CA VAL A 433 3.53 1.78 4.01
C VAL A 433 2.19 2.49 4.19
N ASP A 434 1.75 2.66 5.42
CA ASP A 434 0.53 3.42 5.73
C ASP A 434 0.70 4.93 5.50
N VAL A 435 -0.45 5.65 5.38
CA VAL A 435 -0.47 7.08 5.04
C VAL A 435 0.34 7.94 6.03
N GLY A 436 0.28 7.60 7.33
CA GLY A 436 1.02 8.36 8.34
C GLY A 436 2.52 8.16 8.25
N ALA A 437 2.96 6.90 8.12
CA ALA A 437 4.37 6.60 7.94
C ALA A 437 4.89 7.15 6.59
N ARG A 438 4.06 7.17 5.53
CA ARG A 438 4.38 7.82 4.24
C ARG A 438 4.69 9.31 4.44
N SER A 439 3.80 10.04 5.12
CA SER A 439 3.99 11.47 5.38
C SER A 439 5.26 11.75 6.19
N GLU A 440 5.57 10.90 7.18
CA GLU A 440 6.78 11.03 7.99
C GLU A 440 8.05 10.76 7.16
N ILE A 441 8.01 9.77 6.25
CA ILE A 441 9.11 9.48 5.31
C ILE A 441 9.31 10.66 4.35
N HIS A 442 8.25 11.19 3.75
CA HIS A 442 8.33 12.35 2.85
C HIS A 442 8.93 13.57 3.55
N ALA A 443 8.48 13.85 4.78
CA ALA A 443 9.02 14.97 5.57
C ALA A 443 10.52 14.78 5.84
N GLU A 444 10.96 13.55 6.10
CA GLU A 444 12.38 13.27 6.37
C GLU A 444 13.23 13.35 5.09
N VAL A 445 12.70 12.88 3.95
CA VAL A 445 13.36 13.02 2.63
C VAL A 445 13.52 14.49 2.27
N ARG A 446 12.48 15.31 2.45
CA ARG A 446 12.55 16.77 2.21
C ARG A 446 13.58 17.43 3.13
N ARG A 447 13.57 17.08 4.42
CA ARG A 447 14.53 17.59 5.39
C ARG A 447 15.98 17.26 5.02
N LEU A 448 16.24 16.05 4.51
CA LEU A 448 17.55 15.66 4.04
C LEU A 448 17.99 16.49 2.83
N ALA A 449 17.08 16.72 1.88
CA ALA A 449 17.34 17.59 0.74
C ALA A 449 17.62 19.03 1.23
N ASP A 450 16.83 19.57 2.16
CA ASP A 450 17.06 20.92 2.74
C ASP A 450 18.43 21.04 3.43
N GLN A 451 19.02 19.93 3.87
CA GLN A 451 20.39 19.85 4.42
C GLN A 451 21.47 19.80 3.33
N GLY A 452 21.11 19.82 2.05
CA GLY A 452 22.02 19.86 0.91
C GLY A 452 22.34 18.53 0.26
N SER A 453 21.69 17.42 0.66
CA SER A 453 21.79 16.15 -0.05
C SER A 453 21.00 16.22 -1.36
N ALA A 454 21.46 15.54 -2.41
CA ALA A 454 20.64 15.26 -3.58
C ALA A 454 19.83 13.98 -3.35
N VAL A 455 18.56 13.99 -3.70
CA VAL A 455 17.69 12.81 -3.59
C VAL A 455 17.21 12.41 -4.99
N VAL A 456 17.33 11.14 -5.33
CA VAL A 456 16.72 10.58 -6.53
C VAL A 456 15.81 9.43 -6.10
N PHE A 457 14.53 9.50 -6.40
CA PHE A 457 13.61 8.45 -6.01
C PHE A 457 12.77 7.95 -7.18
N ALA A 458 12.48 6.66 -7.18
CA ALA A 458 11.56 6.02 -8.09
C ALA A 458 10.26 5.68 -7.35
N SER A 459 9.11 5.96 -7.96
CA SER A 459 7.83 5.51 -7.46
C SER A 459 6.90 5.09 -8.61
N SER A 460 6.13 4.04 -8.38
CA SER A 460 5.03 3.62 -9.23
C SER A 460 3.76 4.45 -8.99
N GLU A 461 3.67 5.11 -7.84
CA GLU A 461 2.58 5.99 -7.47
C GLU A 461 2.84 7.41 -8.02
N LEU A 462 2.14 7.79 -9.10
CA LEU A 462 2.32 9.10 -9.74
C LEU A 462 2.06 10.27 -8.78
N GLU A 463 1.13 10.10 -7.85
CA GLU A 463 0.83 11.09 -6.83
C GLU A 463 2.02 11.34 -5.90
N GLU A 464 2.75 10.29 -5.52
CA GLU A 464 3.98 10.43 -4.71
C GLU A 464 5.02 11.24 -5.48
N VAL A 465 5.21 10.92 -6.77
CA VAL A 465 6.14 11.65 -7.63
C VAL A 465 5.74 13.12 -7.74
N LEU A 466 4.46 13.40 -7.99
CA LEU A 466 3.94 14.76 -8.08
C LEU A 466 4.00 15.55 -6.77
N LEU A 467 3.92 14.85 -5.62
CA LEU A 467 3.94 15.48 -4.31
C LEU A 467 5.36 15.84 -3.85
N LEU A 468 6.32 14.93 -4.08
CA LEU A 468 7.63 15.00 -3.44
C LEU A 468 8.72 15.59 -4.35
N ALA A 469 8.65 15.35 -5.67
CA ALA A 469 9.68 15.76 -6.61
C ALA A 469 9.70 17.26 -6.88
N ASP A 470 10.89 17.85 -6.97
CA ASP A 470 11.12 19.21 -7.49
C ASP A 470 11.20 19.17 -9.03
N ARG A 471 11.66 18.04 -9.58
CA ARG A 471 11.79 17.75 -11.00
C ARG A 471 11.55 16.27 -11.26
N ILE A 472 10.91 15.95 -12.39
CA ILE A 472 10.49 14.59 -12.74
C ILE A 472 11.14 14.18 -14.05
N LEU A 473 11.84 13.06 -14.02
CA LEU A 473 12.37 12.37 -15.20
C LEU A 473 11.44 11.20 -15.53
N VAL A 474 10.85 11.20 -16.70
CA VAL A 474 9.95 10.12 -17.12
C VAL A 474 10.73 9.09 -17.91
N MET A 475 10.71 7.84 -17.45
CA MET A 475 11.41 6.72 -18.08
C MET A 475 10.48 5.88 -18.96
N HIS A 476 10.98 5.49 -20.13
CA HIS A 476 10.35 4.58 -21.04
C HIS A 476 11.42 3.66 -21.65
N ASP A 477 11.22 2.34 -21.57
CA ASP A 477 12.13 1.31 -22.10
C ASP A 477 13.64 1.52 -21.76
N GLY A 478 13.94 1.94 -20.54
CA GLY A 478 15.29 2.16 -20.04
C GLY A 478 15.91 3.51 -20.40
N ALA A 479 15.18 4.37 -21.12
CA ALA A 479 15.59 5.72 -21.48
C ALA A 479 14.81 6.78 -20.72
N ILE A 480 15.39 7.98 -20.59
CA ILE A 480 14.67 9.17 -20.16
C ILE A 480 13.90 9.70 -21.38
N ALA A 481 12.58 9.52 -21.39
CA ALA A 481 11.69 9.95 -22.45
C ALA A 481 11.41 11.46 -22.41
N GLY A 482 11.52 12.07 -21.25
CA GLY A 482 11.33 13.51 -21.06
C GLY A 482 11.55 13.92 -19.62
N GLU A 483 11.59 15.23 -19.43
CA GLU A 483 11.77 15.91 -18.15
C GLU A 483 10.63 16.92 -17.96
N LEU A 484 10.08 16.95 -16.75
CA LEU A 484 9.01 17.85 -16.35
C LEU A 484 9.41 18.59 -15.08
N SER A 485 9.16 19.90 -15.04
CA SER A 485 9.25 20.62 -13.78
C SER A 485 8.09 20.23 -12.86
N ALA A 486 8.23 20.36 -11.54
CA ALA A 486 7.13 20.07 -10.61
C ALA A 486 5.88 20.93 -10.89
N HIS A 487 6.07 22.13 -11.49
CA HIS A 487 4.98 23.05 -11.84
C HIS A 487 4.18 22.56 -13.05
N ASP A 488 4.86 22.02 -14.05
CA ASP A 488 4.25 21.61 -15.33
C ASP A 488 3.80 20.14 -15.32
N ALA A 489 4.16 19.41 -14.27
CA ALA A 489 3.88 17.99 -14.15
C ALA A 489 2.41 17.74 -13.81
N SER A 490 1.81 16.82 -14.55
CA SER A 490 0.50 16.21 -14.28
C SER A 490 0.56 14.72 -14.60
N GLU A 491 -0.35 13.92 -14.05
CA GLU A 491 -0.43 12.50 -14.37
C GLU A 491 -0.54 12.25 -15.88
N ILE A 492 -1.36 13.07 -16.57
CA ILE A 492 -1.54 12.98 -18.04
C ILE A 492 -0.21 13.25 -18.76
N ALA A 493 0.53 14.28 -18.36
CA ALA A 493 1.81 14.61 -18.95
C ALA A 493 2.84 13.50 -18.75
N ILE A 494 2.92 12.95 -17.52
CA ILE A 494 3.80 11.83 -17.18
C ILE A 494 3.41 10.59 -18.01
N MET A 495 2.12 10.21 -18.04
CA MET A 495 1.65 9.03 -18.76
C MET A 495 1.89 9.16 -20.26
N ARG A 496 1.72 10.32 -20.85
CA ARG A 496 2.02 10.58 -22.27
C ARG A 496 3.49 10.30 -22.60
N LEU A 497 4.41 10.73 -21.77
CA LEU A 497 5.84 10.45 -21.92
C LEU A 497 6.17 8.98 -21.67
N ALA A 498 5.59 8.39 -20.62
CA ALA A 498 5.80 7.00 -20.21
C ALA A 498 5.30 5.98 -21.25
N THR A 499 4.33 6.35 -22.09
CA THR A 499 3.80 5.50 -23.18
C THR A 499 4.47 5.73 -24.54
N GLY A 500 5.57 6.50 -24.59
CA GLY A 500 6.31 6.75 -25.82
C GLY A 500 5.71 7.82 -26.75
N GLY A 501 4.73 8.59 -26.27
CA GLY A 501 4.11 9.69 -27.03
C GLY A 501 5.05 10.88 -27.36
N ALA A 502 6.29 10.85 -26.89
CA ALA A 502 7.30 11.88 -27.14
C ALA A 502 7.89 11.86 -28.57
N SER A 503 7.67 10.80 -29.34
CA SER A 503 8.16 10.70 -30.74
C SER A 503 7.55 11.77 -31.67
N ALA A 504 6.43 12.40 -31.26
CA ALA A 504 5.77 13.47 -32.03
C ALA A 504 6.36 14.86 -31.79
N LEU A 505 7.01 15.12 -30.64
CA LEU A 505 7.56 16.44 -30.30
C LEU A 505 8.94 16.70 -30.92
N LYS A 506 9.75 15.67 -31.15
CA LYS A 506 11.02 15.81 -31.90
C LYS A 506 10.85 16.00 -33.41
N LYS A 507 9.70 15.62 -34.00
CA LYS A 507 9.39 15.84 -35.42
C LYS A 507 8.78 17.21 -35.72
N ALA A 508 8.36 17.97 -34.73
CA ALA A 508 7.80 19.33 -34.92
C ALA A 508 8.83 20.45 -34.67
N ALA A 509 10.07 20.10 -34.26
CA ALA A 509 11.15 21.04 -34.00
C ALA A 509 12.33 20.88 -35.01
N THR A 510 12.14 20.09 -36.07
CA THR A 510 12.97 20.05 -37.29
C THR A 510 12.13 20.48 -38.49
#